data_850148c86c9610c95491d1012a0eb26a
#
_entry.id   850148c86c9610c95491d1012a0eb26a
#
_cell.length_a   1.000
_cell.length_b   1.000
_cell.length_c   1.000
_cell.angle_alpha   90.00
_cell.angle_beta   90.00
_cell.angle_gamma   90.00
#
_symmetry.space_group_name_H-M   'P 1'
#
loop_
_entity.id
_entity.type
_entity.pdbx_description
1 polymer ?
#
loop_
_entity_poly.entity_id
_entity_poly.type
_entity_poly.pdbx_seq_one_letter_code
_entity_poly.pdbx_strand_id
1 'polypeptide(L)'
;MARRPKIRITLIDRLGPCPCHRGHRVGESYDFDTERGKICPMVMHVAFPYIDILRYGGEIPQPGQPKGTAVFCCPDVDTINVFKIERIDDDKEDKKK
;
A
#
# COMPACT_ATOMS: atom_id res chain seq x y z
N MET A 1 -11.16 23.47 2.82
CA MET A 1 -11.49 22.07 3.04
C MET A 1 -10.26 21.20 2.93
N ALA A 2 -10.07 20.34 3.88
CA ALA A 2 -8.91 19.46 3.85
C ALA A 2 -9.05 18.41 2.75
N ARG A 3 -7.99 18.22 2.00
CA ARG A 3 -7.98 17.15 1.02
C ARG A 3 -7.67 15.83 1.71
N ARG A 4 -8.16 14.76 1.10
CA ARG A 4 -7.79 13.44 1.59
C ARG A 4 -6.32 13.19 1.30
N PRO A 5 -5.62 12.57 2.22
CA PRO A 5 -4.23 12.21 1.97
C PRO A 5 -4.12 11.21 0.83
N LYS A 6 -3.01 11.25 0.15
CA LYS A 6 -2.71 10.26 -0.87
C LYS A 6 -2.34 8.95 -0.22
N ILE A 7 -2.58 7.87 -0.93
CA ILE A 7 -2.23 6.54 -0.48
C ILE A 7 -1.25 5.95 -1.48
N ARG A 8 -0.11 5.52 -0.98
CA ARG A 8 0.92 4.85 -1.79
C ARG A 8 1.04 3.40 -1.35
N ILE A 9 1.11 2.50 -2.33
CA ILE A 9 1.27 1.07 -2.07
C ILE A 9 2.54 0.62 -2.77
N THR A 10 3.46 0.03 -2.03
CA THR A 10 4.77 -0.37 -2.54
C THR A 10 4.98 -1.86 -2.29
N LEU A 11 5.40 -2.58 -3.32
CA LEU A 11 5.79 -3.98 -3.16
C LEU A 11 7.20 -4.02 -2.58
N ILE A 12 7.32 -4.48 -1.33
CA ILE A 12 8.60 -4.42 -0.62
C ILE A 12 9.29 -5.77 -0.52
N ASP A 13 8.58 -6.87 -0.71
CA ASP A 13 9.20 -8.19 -0.59
C ASP A 13 8.33 -9.22 -1.28
N ARG A 14 8.91 -10.37 -1.53
CA ARG A 14 8.22 -11.52 -2.11
C ARG A 14 8.66 -12.76 -1.40
N LEU A 15 7.70 -13.57 -0.96
CA LEU A 15 7.94 -14.84 -0.28
C LEU A 15 7.46 -15.95 -1.18
N GLY A 16 8.25 -17.03 -1.26
CA GLY A 16 7.90 -18.16 -2.09
C GLY A 16 8.69 -18.20 -3.40
N PRO A 17 8.74 -19.36 -4.03
CA PRO A 17 9.63 -19.59 -5.18
C PRO A 17 9.07 -19.10 -6.52
N CYS A 18 7.77 -18.89 -6.61
CA CYS A 18 7.14 -18.59 -7.90
C CYS A 18 7.09 -17.11 -8.18
N PRO A 19 7.22 -16.67 -9.44
CA PRO A 19 7.02 -15.28 -9.78
C PRO A 19 5.56 -14.88 -9.66
N CYS A 20 5.33 -13.58 -9.51
CA CYS A 20 3.98 -13.05 -9.42
C CYS A 20 3.22 -13.25 -10.73
N HIS A 21 1.99 -13.76 -10.66
CA HIS A 21 1.16 -13.99 -11.84
C HIS A 21 0.86 -12.72 -12.61
N ARG A 22 0.79 -11.59 -11.90
CA ARG A 22 0.47 -10.30 -12.52
C ARG A 22 1.70 -9.54 -12.97
N GLY A 23 2.89 -10.07 -12.70
CA GLY A 23 4.12 -9.43 -13.11
C GLY A 23 4.61 -8.31 -12.22
N HIS A 24 4.06 -8.19 -11.01
CA HIS A 24 4.56 -7.19 -10.07
C HIS A 24 5.99 -7.51 -9.65
N ARG A 25 6.78 -6.46 -9.47
CA ARG A 25 8.19 -6.60 -9.09
C ARG A 25 8.45 -5.85 -7.79
N VAL A 26 9.33 -6.43 -6.98
CA VAL A 26 9.76 -5.77 -5.75
C VAL A 26 10.35 -4.41 -6.08
N GLY A 27 9.92 -3.40 -5.35
CA GLY A 27 10.34 -2.03 -5.58
C GLY A 27 9.32 -1.18 -6.32
N GLU A 28 8.33 -1.80 -6.95
CA GLU A 28 7.28 -1.04 -7.63
C GLU A 28 6.36 -0.36 -6.63
N SER A 29 5.98 0.86 -6.97
CA SER A 29 5.15 1.68 -6.11
C SER A 29 3.99 2.25 -6.93
N TYR A 30 2.83 2.37 -6.31
CA TYR A 30 1.61 2.80 -6.98
C TYR A 30 0.89 3.86 -6.16
N ASP A 31 0.39 4.89 -6.87
CA ASP A 31 -0.55 5.84 -6.27
C ASP A 31 -1.94 5.23 -6.38
N PHE A 32 -2.59 5.00 -5.25
CA PHE A 32 -3.89 4.34 -5.26
C PHE A 32 -4.93 5.09 -6.10
N ASP A 33 -4.91 6.42 -6.05
CA ASP A 33 -5.95 7.20 -6.72
C ASP A 33 -5.80 7.21 -8.24
N THR A 34 -4.58 7.22 -8.75
CA THR A 34 -4.34 7.35 -10.19
C THR A 34 -3.90 6.06 -10.86
N GLU A 35 -3.43 5.09 -10.09
CA GLU A 35 -2.83 3.88 -10.66
C GLU A 35 -3.47 2.59 -10.15
N ARG A 36 -4.66 2.68 -9.57
CA ARG A 36 -5.29 1.50 -8.99
C ARG A 36 -5.53 0.38 -10.02
N GLY A 37 -5.71 0.73 -11.26
CA GLY A 37 -5.90 -0.26 -12.33
C GLY A 37 -4.66 -1.08 -12.62
N LYS A 38 -3.50 -0.66 -12.12
CA LYS A 38 -2.24 -1.38 -12.31
C LYS A 38 -1.98 -2.39 -11.20
N ILE A 39 -2.77 -2.35 -10.14
CA ILE A 39 -2.59 -3.21 -8.98
C ILE A 39 -3.49 -4.44 -9.13
N CYS A 40 -2.93 -5.59 -8.82
CA CYS A 40 -3.66 -6.87 -8.90
C CYS A 40 -4.96 -6.79 -8.09
N PRO A 41 -6.09 -7.23 -8.66
CA PRO A 41 -7.37 -7.21 -7.92
C PRO A 41 -7.35 -7.97 -6.61
N MET A 42 -6.59 -9.06 -6.51
CA MET A 42 -6.48 -9.81 -5.27
C MET A 42 -5.81 -8.98 -4.18
N VAL A 43 -4.79 -8.20 -4.57
CA VAL A 43 -4.12 -7.29 -3.65
C VAL A 43 -5.11 -6.23 -3.16
N MET A 44 -5.93 -5.72 -4.06
CA MET A 44 -6.90 -4.69 -3.71
C MET A 44 -7.93 -5.19 -2.70
N HIS A 45 -8.34 -6.45 -2.79
CA HIS A 45 -9.24 -7.01 -1.81
C HIS A 45 -8.72 -6.89 -0.38
N VAL A 46 -7.42 -7.15 -0.23
CA VAL A 46 -6.79 -7.05 1.10
C VAL A 46 -6.54 -5.59 1.44
N ALA A 47 -6.16 -4.79 0.46
CA ALA A 47 -5.72 -3.41 0.69
C ALA A 47 -6.85 -2.46 1.10
N PHE A 48 -8.07 -2.67 0.60
CA PHE A 48 -9.16 -1.70 0.82
C PHE A 48 -9.40 -1.33 2.29
N PRO A 49 -9.47 -2.28 3.22
CA PRO A 49 -9.64 -1.89 4.63
C PRO A 49 -8.51 -1.01 5.15
N TYR A 50 -7.27 -1.33 4.76
CA TYR A 50 -6.11 -0.53 5.16
C TYR A 50 -6.17 0.86 4.55
N ILE A 51 -6.56 0.93 3.28
CA ILE A 51 -6.70 2.22 2.58
C ILE A 51 -7.70 3.10 3.30
N ASP A 52 -8.87 2.54 3.62
CA ASP A 52 -9.93 3.32 4.26
C ASP A 52 -9.50 3.83 5.62
N ILE A 53 -8.87 2.97 6.42
CA ILE A 53 -8.42 3.37 7.74
C ILE A 53 -7.43 4.52 7.65
N LEU A 54 -6.41 4.37 6.82
CA LEU A 54 -5.37 5.38 6.71
C LEU A 54 -5.87 6.66 6.07
N ARG A 55 -6.71 6.54 5.04
CA ARG A 55 -7.21 7.71 4.33
C ARG A 55 -8.05 8.62 5.20
N TYR A 56 -8.77 8.05 6.14
CA TYR A 56 -9.65 8.82 7.01
C TYR A 56 -9.05 9.11 8.37
N GLY A 57 -7.74 9.05 8.47
CA GLY A 57 -7.02 9.51 9.65
C GLY A 57 -6.77 8.48 10.72
N GLY A 58 -7.18 7.23 10.47
CA GLY A 58 -6.93 6.16 11.42
C GLY A 58 -5.51 5.64 11.40
N GLU A 59 -5.21 4.76 12.32
CA GLU A 59 -3.92 4.11 12.41
C GLU A 59 -4.09 2.61 12.51
N ILE A 60 -3.15 1.88 11.96
CA ILE A 60 -3.13 0.43 12.05
C ILE A 60 -1.96 0.04 12.92
N PRO A 61 -2.22 -0.46 14.14
CA PRO A 61 -1.12 -0.76 15.06
C PRO A 61 -0.40 -2.04 14.65
N GLN A 62 0.78 -1.85 14.11
CA GLN A 62 1.67 -2.97 13.75
C GLN A 62 3.04 -2.70 14.34
N PRO A 63 3.64 -3.67 15.04
CA PRO A 63 4.96 -3.47 15.64
C PRO A 63 5.99 -3.06 14.59
N GLY A 64 6.77 -2.04 14.91
CA GLY A 64 7.86 -1.61 14.05
C GLY A 64 7.46 -0.76 12.87
N GLN A 65 6.17 -0.44 12.71
CA GLN A 65 5.72 0.38 11.59
C GLN A 65 5.46 1.82 12.03
N PRO A 66 5.95 2.81 11.26
CA PRO A 66 5.67 4.21 11.57
C PRO A 66 4.18 4.52 11.45
N LYS A 67 3.78 5.63 12.05
CA LYS A 67 2.41 6.11 11.92
C LYS A 67 2.08 6.35 10.45
N GLY A 68 0.84 6.07 10.08
CA GLY A 68 0.38 6.26 8.73
C GLY A 68 0.84 5.20 7.75
N THR A 69 1.37 4.10 8.24
CA THR A 69 1.81 3.00 7.40
C THR A 69 1.30 1.67 7.93
N ALA A 70 1.29 0.67 7.06
CA ALA A 70 0.97 -0.70 7.43
C ALA A 70 1.59 -1.63 6.40
N VAL A 71 1.75 -2.88 6.77
CA VAL A 71 2.26 -3.91 5.88
C VAL A 71 1.21 -5.00 5.76
N PHE A 72 0.97 -5.45 4.56
CA PHE A 72 0.04 -6.54 4.29
C PHE A 72 0.59 -7.39 3.14
N CYS A 73 -0.01 -8.54 2.90
CA CYS A 73 0.42 -9.39 1.79
C CYS A 73 -0.76 -9.79 0.93
N CYS A 74 -0.48 -10.18 -0.31
CA CYS A 74 -1.52 -10.68 -1.19
C CYS A 74 -1.95 -12.08 -0.73
N PRO A 75 -3.18 -12.49 -1.07
CA PRO A 75 -3.71 -13.78 -0.60
C PRO A 75 -3.38 -14.96 -1.52
N ASP A 76 -2.25 -14.92 -2.19
CA ASP A 76 -1.83 -16.00 -3.09
C ASP A 76 -0.90 -16.94 -2.33
N VAL A 77 -1.27 -18.22 -2.27
CA VAL A 77 -0.49 -19.19 -1.51
C VAL A 77 0.82 -19.60 -2.19
N ASP A 78 0.91 -19.41 -3.50
CA ASP A 78 2.09 -19.79 -4.26
C ASP A 78 3.16 -18.73 -4.25
N THR A 79 2.76 -17.47 -4.26
CA THR A 79 3.68 -16.35 -4.27
C THR A 79 3.10 -15.24 -3.41
N ILE A 80 3.72 -15.00 -2.29
CA ILE A 80 3.22 -14.01 -1.35
C ILE A 80 3.99 -12.72 -1.56
N ASN A 81 3.33 -11.74 -2.17
CA ASN A 81 3.90 -10.40 -2.31
C ASN A 81 3.56 -9.61 -1.06
N VAL A 82 4.58 -9.01 -0.45
CA VAL A 82 4.42 -8.21 0.75
C VAL A 82 4.43 -6.74 0.35
N PHE A 83 3.39 -6.04 0.75
CA PHE A 83 3.19 -4.65 0.37
C PHE A 83 3.22 -3.76 1.60
N LYS A 84 3.76 -2.56 1.40
CA LYS A 84 3.68 -1.49 2.39
C LYS A 84 2.70 -0.46 1.87
N ILE A 85 1.75 -0.08 2.71
CA ILE A 85 0.80 0.98 2.39
C ILE A 85 1.12 2.19 3.25
N GLU A 86 1.10 3.37 2.64
CA GLU A 86 1.50 4.61 3.30
C GLU A 86 0.49 5.71 3.03
N ARG A 87 0.18 6.46 4.07
CA ARG A 87 -0.56 7.71 3.93
C ARG A 87 0.43 8.82 3.67
N ILE A 88 0.31 9.45 2.52
CA ILE A 88 1.16 10.58 2.15
C ILE A 88 0.40 11.85 2.46
N ASP A 89 0.90 12.60 3.43
CA ASP A 89 0.22 13.78 3.92
C ASP A 89 0.55 14.98 3.02
N ASP A 90 -0.46 15.51 2.34
CA ASP A 90 -0.26 16.65 1.44
C ASP A 90 0.28 17.86 2.19
N ASP A 91 -0.19 18.09 3.42
CA ASP A 91 0.29 19.20 4.22
C ASP A 91 1.78 19.10 4.46
N LYS A 92 2.25 17.90 4.70
CA LYS A 92 3.67 17.67 4.92
C LYS A 92 4.47 17.99 3.67
N GLU A 93 3.96 17.62 2.51
CA GLU A 93 4.61 17.92 1.26
C GLU A 93 4.67 19.42 1.01
N ASP A 94 3.58 20.10 1.30
CA ASP A 94 3.53 21.55 1.11
C ASP A 94 4.55 22.28 1.98
N LYS A 95 4.76 21.80 3.18
CA LYS A 95 5.72 22.41 4.08
C LYS A 95 7.16 22.30 3.60
N LYS A 96 7.42 21.33 2.76
CA LYS A 96 8.77 21.14 2.23
C LYS A 96 9.09 22.09 1.10
N LYS A 97 8.09 22.74 0.59
CA LYS A 97 8.27 23.71 -0.48
C LYS A 97 8.61 25.07 0.10
#